data_69c560c24a4a16ff4fcbe96c234e9482
#
_entry.id   69c560c24a4a16ff4fcbe96c234e9482
#
_cell.length_a   1.000
_cell.length_b   1.000
_cell.length_c   1.000
_cell.angle_alpha   90.00
_cell.angle_beta   90.00
_cell.angle_gamma   90.00
#
_symmetry.space_group_name_H-M   'P 1'
#
loop_
_entity.id
_entity.type
_entity.pdbx_description
1 polymer ?
#
loop_
_entity_poly.entity_id
_entity_poly.type
_entity_poly.pdbx_seq_one_letter_code
_entity_poly.pdbx_strand_id
1 'polypeptide(L)'
;MITNFSLNDNTQKEILKHLETTSKLLSKVGTKLSETQKESMIYAMPDLGIAQNGTRMLGGFYTGACYSWNSDVPFVPVDTTVNVCGTTVYKLNQNITVQEFQKRLDNVMQNRDTYLKYASTHLPSQILDSIDLERAD
;
A
#
# COMPACT_ATOMS: atom_id res chain seq x y z
N MET A 1 9.01 10.77 -13.11
CA MET A 1 8.19 9.87 -13.99
C MET A 1 7.21 9.09 -13.13
N ILE A 2 5.98 8.79 -13.61
CA ILE A 2 5.01 7.95 -12.91
C ILE A 2 4.71 6.71 -13.73
N THR A 3 4.75 5.54 -13.08
CA THR A 3 4.23 4.29 -13.64
C THR A 3 2.93 3.96 -12.92
N ASN A 4 1.83 3.91 -13.66
CA ASN A 4 0.49 3.79 -13.09
C ASN A 4 -0.06 2.36 -13.24
N PHE A 5 -0.28 1.69 -12.10
CA PHE A 5 -0.96 0.40 -11.96
C PHE A 5 -2.28 0.54 -11.17
N SER A 6 -2.72 1.77 -10.87
CA SER A 6 -3.94 2.02 -10.11
C SER A 6 -5.19 1.64 -10.90
N LEU A 7 -6.31 1.53 -10.19
CA LEU A 7 -7.62 1.21 -10.78
C LEU A 7 -8.23 2.40 -11.54
N ASN A 8 -7.62 3.58 -11.45
CA ASN A 8 -8.04 4.81 -12.11
C ASN A 8 -9.45 5.29 -11.75
N ASP A 9 -9.90 5.03 -10.51
CA ASP A 9 -11.11 5.67 -10.00
C ASP A 9 -10.93 7.19 -9.85
N ASN A 10 -11.99 7.90 -9.51
CA ASN A 10 -11.96 9.37 -9.47
C ASN A 10 -10.99 9.91 -8.40
N THR A 11 -10.92 9.26 -7.24
CA THR A 11 -9.99 9.63 -6.16
C THR A 11 -8.54 9.39 -6.59
N GLN A 12 -8.27 8.25 -7.19
CA GLN A 12 -6.92 7.90 -7.68
C GLN A 12 -6.44 8.83 -8.78
N LYS A 13 -7.33 9.27 -9.69
CA LYS A 13 -6.99 10.26 -10.72
C LYS A 13 -6.54 11.60 -10.13
N GLU A 14 -7.18 12.07 -9.06
CA GLU A 14 -6.75 13.30 -8.39
C GLU A 14 -5.41 13.09 -7.68
N ILE A 15 -5.22 11.94 -7.02
CA ILE A 15 -3.94 11.60 -6.39
C ILE A 15 -2.82 11.54 -7.42
N LEU A 16 -3.04 10.96 -8.59
CA LEU A 16 -2.04 10.87 -9.66
C LEU A 16 -1.52 12.25 -10.08
N LYS A 17 -2.38 13.27 -10.15
CA LYS A 17 -1.95 14.66 -10.43
C LYS A 17 -1.01 15.20 -9.34
N HIS A 18 -1.30 14.90 -8.08
CA HIS A 18 -0.41 15.26 -6.96
C HIS A 18 0.92 14.52 -7.03
N LEU A 19 0.90 13.22 -7.36
CA LEU A 19 2.13 12.42 -7.52
C LEU A 19 3.05 12.96 -8.62
N GLU A 20 2.50 13.54 -9.70
CA GLU A 20 3.30 14.22 -10.72
C GLU A 20 4.08 15.40 -10.13
N THR A 21 3.43 16.19 -9.29
CA THR A 21 4.07 17.32 -8.60
C THR A 21 5.15 16.82 -7.64
N THR A 22 4.86 15.78 -6.86
CA THR A 22 5.81 15.15 -5.94
C THR A 22 7.02 14.60 -6.68
N SER A 23 6.82 13.91 -7.80
CA SER A 23 7.93 13.41 -8.64
C SER A 23 8.84 14.54 -9.12
N LYS A 24 8.26 15.63 -9.63
CA LYS A 24 9.03 16.81 -10.06
C LYS A 24 9.84 17.43 -8.91
N LEU A 25 9.22 17.49 -7.73
CA LEU A 25 9.89 18.06 -6.54
C LEU A 25 11.04 17.16 -6.08
N LEU A 26 10.85 15.86 -5.99
CA LEU A 26 11.90 14.89 -5.63
C LEU A 26 13.07 14.95 -6.62
N SER A 27 12.80 15.00 -7.93
CA SER A 27 13.82 15.16 -8.95
C SER A 27 14.58 16.48 -8.79
N LYS A 28 13.89 17.58 -8.51
CA LYS A 28 14.49 18.89 -8.28
C LYS A 28 15.40 18.90 -7.05
N VAL A 29 14.96 18.29 -5.95
CA VAL A 29 15.76 18.20 -4.72
C VAL A 29 16.98 17.30 -4.97
N GLY A 30 16.79 16.11 -5.56
CA GLY A 30 17.88 15.21 -5.91
C GLY A 30 18.94 15.89 -6.79
N THR A 31 18.50 16.64 -7.81
CA THR A 31 19.40 17.42 -8.69
C THR A 31 20.15 18.52 -7.94
N LYS A 32 19.50 19.19 -6.97
CA LYS A 32 20.18 20.21 -6.15
C LYS A 32 21.22 19.63 -5.19
N LEU A 33 21.05 18.37 -4.80
CA LEU A 33 21.96 17.64 -3.93
C LEU A 33 22.99 16.82 -4.72
N SER A 34 23.10 17.05 -6.01
CA SER A 34 23.96 16.29 -6.91
C SER A 34 24.62 17.18 -7.93
N GLU A 35 25.72 16.72 -8.51
CA GLU A 35 26.41 17.40 -9.60
C GLU A 35 25.72 17.25 -10.96
N THR A 36 24.86 16.24 -11.09
CA THR A 36 24.14 15.90 -12.31
C THR A 36 22.62 15.92 -12.10
N GLN A 37 21.90 16.09 -13.20
CA GLN A 37 20.44 15.97 -13.17
C GLN A 37 20.01 14.59 -12.68
N LYS A 38 19.09 14.56 -11.71
CA LYS A 38 18.53 13.35 -11.14
C LYS A 38 17.06 13.25 -11.45
N GLU A 39 16.60 12.03 -11.61
CA GLU A 39 15.18 11.72 -11.82
C GLU A 39 14.60 10.96 -10.64
N SER A 40 13.33 11.13 -10.44
CA SER A 40 12.53 10.31 -9.52
C SER A 40 11.50 9.49 -10.28
N MET A 41 11.13 8.36 -9.70
CA MET A 41 10.12 7.47 -10.23
C MET A 41 9.11 7.15 -9.13
N ILE A 42 7.83 7.18 -9.46
CA ILE A 42 6.75 6.81 -8.57
C ILE A 42 5.93 5.72 -9.23
N TYR A 43 5.68 4.65 -8.49
CA TYR A 43 4.80 3.56 -8.91
C TYR A 43 3.49 3.68 -8.14
N ALA A 44 2.41 3.98 -8.84
CA ALA A 44 1.07 4.03 -8.27
C ALA A 44 0.46 2.62 -8.35
N MET A 45 0.24 2.01 -7.20
CA MET A 45 -0.25 0.64 -7.06
C MET A 45 -1.79 0.58 -7.06
N PRO A 46 -2.43 -0.60 -7.21
CA PRO A 46 -3.89 -0.72 -7.23
C PRO A 46 -4.59 -0.18 -5.98
N ASP A 47 -3.96 -0.24 -4.82
CA ASP A 47 -4.41 0.27 -3.53
C ASP A 47 -4.08 1.75 -3.29
N LEU A 48 -3.73 2.50 -4.36
CA LEU A 48 -3.47 3.93 -4.26
C LEU A 48 -4.64 4.65 -3.59
N GLY A 49 -4.37 5.30 -2.47
CA GLY A 49 -5.40 5.90 -1.65
C GLY A 49 -4.91 7.03 -0.75
N ILE A 50 -5.88 7.66 -0.10
CA ILE A 50 -5.64 8.75 0.84
C ILE A 50 -5.07 8.17 2.13
N ALA A 51 -3.91 8.67 2.56
CA ALA A 51 -3.35 8.34 3.86
C ALA A 51 -4.22 8.94 4.98
N GLN A 52 -4.38 8.21 6.09
CA GLN A 52 -5.09 8.74 7.27
C GLN A 52 -4.35 9.92 7.92
N ASN A 53 -3.06 10.02 7.69
CA ASN A 53 -2.25 11.13 8.20
C ASN A 53 -2.24 12.29 7.19
N GLY A 54 -2.87 13.41 7.55
CA GLY A 54 -2.97 14.61 6.72
C GLY A 54 -1.61 15.23 6.35
N THR A 55 -0.59 15.14 7.22
CA THR A 55 0.76 15.65 6.94
C THR A 55 1.39 14.94 5.76
N ARG A 56 1.22 13.62 5.65
CA ARG A 56 1.71 12.85 4.49
C ARG A 56 1.07 13.31 3.19
N MET A 57 -0.23 13.59 3.21
CA MET A 57 -0.96 14.06 2.02
C MET A 57 -0.46 15.43 1.54
N LEU A 58 -0.19 16.35 2.47
CA LEU A 58 0.37 17.66 2.15
C LEU A 58 1.76 17.54 1.49
N GLY A 59 2.59 16.60 1.96
CA GLY A 59 3.88 16.27 1.35
C GLY A 59 3.80 15.48 0.04
N GLY A 60 2.61 15.03 -0.36
CA GLY A 60 2.41 14.22 -1.57
C GLY A 60 2.76 12.75 -1.41
N PHE A 61 2.78 12.23 -0.18
CA PHE A 61 3.07 10.83 0.13
C PHE A 61 1.78 10.06 0.43
N TYR A 62 1.29 9.34 -0.56
CA TYR A 62 0.03 8.60 -0.52
C TYR A 62 0.24 7.12 -0.17
N THR A 63 -0.79 6.48 0.37
CA THR A 63 -0.83 5.02 0.54
C THR A 63 -0.91 4.35 -0.83
N GLY A 64 -0.32 3.18 -0.99
CA GLY A 64 -0.32 2.47 -2.28
C GLY A 64 0.55 3.14 -3.34
N ALA A 65 1.58 3.88 -2.96
CA ALA A 65 2.58 4.42 -3.88
C ALA A 65 3.99 4.08 -3.41
N CYS A 66 4.82 3.63 -4.33
CA CYS A 66 6.25 3.41 -4.10
C CYS A 66 7.03 4.56 -4.73
N TYR A 67 7.90 5.18 -3.94
CA TYR A 67 8.71 6.33 -4.35
C TYR A 67 10.17 5.94 -4.46
N SER A 68 10.78 6.28 -5.57
CA SER A 68 12.20 6.07 -5.82
C SER A 68 12.84 7.36 -6.33
N TRP A 69 13.95 7.73 -5.76
CA TRP A 69 14.74 8.88 -6.19
C TRP A 69 16.22 8.63 -6.00
N ASN A 70 17.04 9.41 -6.70
CA ASN A 70 18.47 9.38 -6.64
C ASN A 70 19.03 10.75 -6.24
N SER A 71 20.13 10.75 -5.48
CA SER A 71 20.95 11.93 -5.22
C SER A 71 22.34 11.49 -4.78
N ASP A 72 23.34 12.36 -4.96
CA ASP A 72 24.71 12.06 -4.52
C ASP A 72 24.83 12.23 -3.00
N VAL A 73 23.96 13.03 -2.39
CA VAL A 73 23.78 13.13 -0.94
C VAL A 73 22.46 12.48 -0.55
N PRO A 74 22.45 11.44 0.31
CA PRO A 74 21.22 10.81 0.77
C PRO A 74 20.31 11.81 1.49
N PHE A 75 19.01 11.76 1.17
CA PHE A 75 18.00 12.53 1.89
C PHE A 75 16.69 11.76 2.01
N VAL A 76 15.94 12.06 3.05
CA VAL A 76 14.57 11.56 3.28
C VAL A 76 13.68 12.77 3.52
N PRO A 77 12.60 12.95 2.75
CA PRO A 77 11.64 14.02 3.00
C PRO A 77 11.00 13.90 4.39
N VAL A 78 10.84 15.02 5.11
CA VAL A 78 10.29 15.03 6.49
C VAL A 78 8.87 14.48 6.59
N ASP A 79 8.09 14.65 5.53
CA ASP A 79 6.69 14.19 5.49
C ASP A 79 6.56 12.70 5.16
N THR A 80 7.68 12.02 4.88
CA THR A 80 7.70 10.59 4.60
C THR A 80 7.55 9.82 5.90
N THR A 81 6.43 9.12 6.06
CA THR A 81 6.25 8.14 7.14
C THR A 81 6.10 6.76 6.53
N VAL A 82 6.82 5.78 7.09
CA VAL A 82 6.67 4.40 6.66
C VAL A 82 5.29 3.91 7.10
N ASN A 83 4.50 3.46 6.13
CA ASN A 83 3.27 2.74 6.42
C ASN A 83 3.50 1.29 6.04
N VAL A 84 3.45 0.39 7.02
CA VAL A 84 3.65 -1.04 6.79
C VAL A 84 2.29 -1.69 6.69
N CYS A 85 1.86 -1.99 5.46
CA CYS A 85 0.74 -2.88 5.20
C CYS A 85 1.30 -4.26 4.87
N GLY A 86 0.87 -5.28 5.60
CA GLY A 86 1.21 -6.66 5.28
C GLY A 86 0.34 -7.17 4.14
N THR A 87 0.94 -7.79 3.14
CA THR A 87 0.21 -8.51 2.09
C THR A 87 0.67 -9.96 2.09
N THR A 88 -0.27 -10.88 2.21
CA THR A 88 -0.01 -12.31 2.03
C THR A 88 -0.61 -12.76 0.71
N VAL A 89 0.21 -13.36 -0.14
CA VAL A 89 -0.24 -13.88 -1.44
C VAL A 89 -0.38 -15.39 -1.35
N TYR A 90 -1.56 -15.89 -1.66
CA TYR A 90 -1.84 -17.32 -1.72
C TYR A 90 -2.07 -17.74 -3.18
N LYS A 91 -1.33 -18.76 -3.60
CA LYS A 91 -1.61 -19.43 -4.86
C LYS A 91 -2.63 -20.54 -4.62
N LEU A 92 -3.78 -20.44 -5.27
CA LEU A 92 -4.77 -21.51 -5.22
C LEU A 92 -4.29 -22.69 -6.07
N ASN A 93 -4.49 -23.91 -5.56
CA ASN A 93 -4.21 -25.16 -6.27
C ASN A 93 -5.36 -25.60 -7.19
N GLN A 94 -6.42 -24.81 -7.26
CA GLN A 94 -7.61 -25.05 -8.07
C GLN A 94 -7.93 -23.79 -8.89
N ASN A 95 -8.39 -24.01 -10.11
CA ASN A 95 -8.95 -22.92 -10.91
C ASN A 95 -10.40 -22.70 -10.47
N ILE A 96 -10.67 -21.56 -9.88
CA ILE A 96 -12.01 -21.11 -9.49
C ILE A 96 -12.34 -19.81 -10.23
N THR A 97 -13.60 -19.60 -10.53
CA THR A 97 -14.06 -18.33 -11.11
C THR A 97 -14.09 -17.23 -10.04
N VAL A 98 -14.08 -15.98 -10.48
CA VAL A 98 -14.22 -14.82 -9.57
C VAL A 98 -15.53 -14.92 -8.78
N GLN A 99 -16.63 -15.32 -9.43
CA GLN A 99 -17.94 -15.48 -8.79
C GLN A 99 -17.92 -16.57 -7.71
N GLU A 100 -17.28 -17.70 -7.99
CA GLU A 100 -17.14 -18.77 -6.99
C GLU A 100 -16.26 -18.33 -5.82
N PHE A 101 -15.18 -17.61 -6.09
CA PHE A 101 -14.33 -17.04 -5.05
C PHE A 101 -15.11 -16.07 -4.16
N GLN A 102 -15.86 -15.14 -4.76
CA GLN A 102 -16.68 -14.18 -4.04
C GLN A 102 -17.72 -14.88 -3.15
N LYS A 103 -18.43 -15.88 -3.68
CA LYS A 103 -19.40 -16.66 -2.91
C LYS A 103 -18.78 -17.34 -1.69
N ARG A 104 -17.57 -17.88 -1.83
CA ARG A 104 -16.84 -18.51 -0.72
C ARG A 104 -16.42 -17.48 0.31
N LEU A 105 -15.94 -16.32 -0.14
CA LEU A 105 -15.55 -15.21 0.73
C LEU A 105 -16.76 -14.71 1.54
N ASP A 106 -17.89 -14.47 0.88
CA ASP A 106 -19.14 -14.03 1.53
C ASP A 106 -19.59 -15.04 2.60
N ASN A 107 -19.47 -16.34 2.32
CA ASN A 107 -19.76 -17.37 3.31
C ASN A 107 -18.81 -17.32 4.52
N VAL A 108 -17.52 -17.11 4.30
CA VAL A 108 -16.55 -16.93 5.39
C VAL A 108 -16.89 -15.72 6.23
N MET A 109 -17.20 -14.59 5.60
CA MET A 109 -17.55 -13.34 6.29
C MET A 109 -18.85 -13.47 7.11
N GLN A 110 -19.87 -14.17 6.58
CA GLN A 110 -21.13 -14.44 7.30
C GLN A 110 -20.95 -15.39 8.49
N ASN A 111 -19.93 -16.24 8.46
CA ASN A 111 -19.66 -17.24 9.50
C ASN A 111 -18.35 -16.94 10.25
N ARG A 112 -17.95 -15.68 10.33
CA ARG A 112 -16.68 -15.22 10.87
C ARG A 112 -16.35 -15.83 12.24
N ASP A 113 -17.28 -15.77 13.18
CA ASP A 113 -17.07 -16.26 14.55
C ASP A 113 -16.78 -17.76 14.59
N THR A 114 -17.44 -18.54 13.72
CA THR A 114 -17.18 -19.97 13.60
C THR A 114 -15.77 -20.24 13.10
N TYR A 115 -15.31 -19.49 12.11
CA TYR A 115 -13.96 -19.63 11.57
C TYR A 115 -12.87 -19.14 12.55
N LEU A 116 -13.12 -18.06 13.29
CA LEU A 116 -12.23 -17.58 14.34
C LEU A 116 -12.09 -18.61 15.47
N LYS A 117 -13.20 -19.20 15.90
CA LYS A 117 -13.17 -20.28 16.89
C LYS A 117 -12.40 -21.50 16.38
N TYR A 118 -12.58 -21.88 15.11
CA TYR A 118 -11.81 -22.94 14.49
C TYR A 118 -10.33 -22.60 14.46
N ALA A 119 -9.96 -21.41 14.04
CA ALA A 119 -8.58 -20.93 14.01
C ALA A 119 -7.94 -20.98 15.41
N SER A 120 -8.64 -20.50 16.44
CA SER A 120 -8.14 -20.51 17.84
C SER A 120 -7.85 -21.90 18.37
N THR A 121 -8.49 -22.96 17.83
CA THR A 121 -8.26 -24.35 18.25
C THR A 121 -7.23 -25.09 17.42
N HIS A 122 -6.87 -24.58 16.22
CA HIS A 122 -6.01 -25.30 15.26
C HIS A 122 -4.70 -24.56 14.93
N LEU A 123 -4.57 -23.28 15.30
CA LEU A 123 -3.34 -22.54 15.14
C LEU A 123 -2.41 -22.77 16.34
N PRO A 124 -1.08 -22.84 16.13
CA PRO A 124 -0.12 -22.88 17.23
C PRO A 124 -0.29 -21.69 18.17
N SER A 125 -0.19 -21.90 19.48
CA SER A 125 -0.34 -20.86 20.51
C SER A 125 0.55 -19.64 20.26
N GLN A 126 1.78 -19.85 19.77
CA GLN A 126 2.72 -18.78 19.42
C GLN A 126 2.18 -17.83 18.33
N ILE A 127 1.34 -18.35 17.43
CA ILE A 127 0.68 -17.50 16.41
C ILE A 127 -0.52 -16.79 17.03
N LEU A 128 -1.29 -17.48 17.86
CA LEU A 128 -2.46 -16.90 18.54
C LEU A 128 -2.08 -15.75 19.49
N ASP A 129 -0.98 -15.90 20.21
CA ASP A 129 -0.45 -14.88 21.11
C ASP A 129 0.05 -13.62 20.39
N SER A 130 0.34 -13.73 19.09
CA SER A 130 0.75 -12.61 18.22
C SER A 130 -0.42 -11.92 17.50
N ILE A 131 -1.62 -12.51 17.54
CA ILE A 131 -2.82 -11.98 16.88
C ILE A 131 -3.75 -11.40 17.96
N ASP A 132 -3.92 -10.09 17.96
CA ASP A 132 -4.94 -9.42 18.77
C ASP A 132 -6.31 -9.61 18.09
N LEU A 133 -6.97 -10.71 18.44
CA LEU A 133 -8.27 -11.07 17.86
C LEU A 133 -9.39 -10.10 18.25
N GLU A 134 -9.23 -9.30 19.31
CA GLU A 134 -10.22 -8.31 19.74
C GLU A 134 -10.16 -7.03 18.87
N ARG A 135 -9.05 -6.81 18.18
CA ARG A 135 -8.85 -5.66 17.28
C ARG A 135 -9.06 -5.98 15.80
N ALA A 136 -9.52 -7.17 15.48
CA ALA A 136 -9.76 -7.59 14.10
C ALA A 136 -11.15 -7.17 13.56
N ASP A 137 -11.69 -6.03 14.04
CA ASP A 137 -12.94 -5.41 13.53
C ASP A 137 -12.68 -4.48 12.35
#